data_4b75081f46cb049e6ac304c0bc1daa6a
#
_entry.id   4b75081f46cb049e6ac304c0bc1daa6a
#
_cell.length_a   1.000
_cell.length_b   1.000
_cell.length_c   1.000
_cell.angle_alpha   90.00
_cell.angle_beta   90.00
_cell.angle_gamma   90.00
#
_symmetry.space_group_name_H-M   'P 1'
#
loop_
_entity.id
_entity.type
_entity.pdbx_description
1 polymer ?
#
loop_
_entity_poly.entity_id
_entity_poly.type
_entity_poly.pdbx_seq_one_letter_code
_entity_poly.pdbx_strand_id
1 'polypeptide(L)'
;MNVMGILFTNDASIGELTNKRTLASLPFGGRYRQVDFGLSNFAYAGIRHVGIIARFSYQSLMNHVGDGEEWGLELGEGGLEFLTPYATSTNHSYRGKLESLYSNMDFLGFGDDDYVVMIDSAVLSNVDLNKVLADHIASGKDITVVTCKN
;
A
#
# COMPACT_ATOMS: atom_id res chain seq x y z
N MET A 1 -18.58 7.38 -5.51
CA MET A 1 -17.40 6.74 -6.12
C MET A 1 -16.40 6.55 -5.00
N ASN A 2 -16.23 5.32 -4.59
CA ASN A 2 -15.35 4.95 -3.50
C ASN A 2 -14.05 4.38 -4.08
N VAL A 3 -12.91 4.72 -3.50
CA VAL A 3 -11.59 4.31 -3.96
C VAL A 3 -10.78 3.80 -2.79
N MET A 4 -10.26 2.60 -2.92
CA MET A 4 -9.36 1.97 -1.96
C MET A 4 -7.90 2.11 -2.40
N GLY A 5 -6.99 2.25 -1.44
CA GLY A 5 -5.55 2.22 -1.65
C GLY A 5 -4.92 0.92 -1.15
N ILE A 6 -4.06 0.31 -1.94
CA ILE A 6 -3.23 -0.82 -1.52
C ILE A 6 -1.76 -0.45 -1.66
N LEU A 7 -1.03 -0.52 -0.56
CA LEU A 7 0.41 -0.29 -0.55
C LEU A 7 1.16 -1.61 -0.31
N PHE A 8 2.00 -1.99 -1.26
CA PHE A 8 2.90 -3.14 -1.11
C PHE A 8 4.22 -2.71 -0.50
N THR A 9 4.65 -3.37 0.58
CA THR A 9 5.87 -3.00 1.31
C THR A 9 7.17 -3.39 0.62
N ASN A 10 7.08 -4.13 -0.47
CA ASN A 10 8.19 -4.69 -1.23
C ASN A 10 9.18 -5.51 -0.39
N ASP A 11 9.51 -6.70 -0.85
CA ASP A 11 10.42 -7.63 -0.15
C ASP A 11 11.85 -7.61 -0.73
N ALA A 12 12.18 -6.59 -1.52
CA ALA A 12 13.52 -6.48 -2.09
C ALA A 12 14.56 -6.34 -0.98
N SER A 13 15.61 -7.13 -1.07
CA SER A 13 16.74 -7.04 -0.17
C SER A 13 17.77 -6.05 -0.72
N ILE A 14 18.14 -5.07 0.10
CA ILE A 14 19.26 -4.16 -0.15
C ILE A 14 20.34 -4.32 0.93
N GLY A 15 20.78 -5.55 1.10
CA GLY A 15 21.82 -5.94 2.04
C GLY A 15 21.39 -5.76 3.49
N GLU A 16 22.31 -5.32 4.33
CA GLU A 16 22.10 -5.21 5.78
C GLU A 16 20.95 -4.28 6.20
N LEU A 17 20.59 -3.31 5.35
CA LEU A 17 19.54 -2.34 5.62
C LEU A 17 18.15 -2.98 5.76
N THR A 18 17.94 -4.10 5.06
CA THR A 18 16.65 -4.82 5.06
C THR A 18 16.65 -6.11 5.87
N ASN A 19 17.73 -6.44 6.57
CA ASN A 19 17.81 -7.68 7.35
C ASN A 19 16.78 -7.77 8.48
N LYS A 20 16.36 -6.62 9.04
CA LYS A 20 15.46 -6.55 10.20
C LYS A 20 14.22 -5.70 9.96
N ARG A 21 14.02 -5.23 8.74
CA ARG A 21 12.89 -4.36 8.38
C ARG A 21 12.55 -4.44 6.90
N THR A 22 11.31 -4.14 6.56
CA THR A 22 10.86 -4.04 5.16
C THR A 22 11.53 -2.85 4.47
N LEU A 23 11.60 -2.88 3.15
CA LEU A 23 12.03 -1.74 2.34
C LEU A 23 11.19 -0.49 2.66
N ALA A 24 9.87 -0.64 2.80
CA ALA A 24 8.93 0.42 3.14
C ALA A 24 9.29 1.17 4.42
N SER A 25 9.93 0.50 5.39
CA SER A 25 10.31 1.11 6.67
C SER A 25 11.70 1.73 6.69
N LEU A 26 12.41 1.76 5.56
CA LEU A 26 13.72 2.39 5.49
C LEU A 26 13.62 3.91 5.59
N PRO A 27 14.50 4.53 6.41
CA PRO A 27 14.61 5.99 6.44
C PRO A 27 15.02 6.55 5.08
N PHE A 28 14.36 7.62 4.68
CA PHE A 28 14.63 8.34 3.45
C PHE A 28 14.43 9.84 3.66
N GLY A 29 15.35 10.64 3.14
CA GLY A 29 15.24 12.10 3.23
C GLY A 29 15.27 12.66 4.67
N GLY A 30 16.01 12.00 5.58
CA GLY A 30 16.15 12.40 6.98
C GLY A 30 15.17 11.70 7.91
N ARG A 31 14.02 12.30 8.19
CA ARG A 31 13.03 11.77 9.16
C ARG A 31 11.97 10.86 8.57
N TYR A 32 11.80 10.88 7.26
CA TYR A 32 10.77 10.11 6.57
C TYR A 32 11.20 8.66 6.35
N ARG A 33 10.23 7.81 6.02
CA ARG A 33 10.43 6.45 5.53
C ARG A 33 9.80 6.31 4.15
N GLN A 34 10.15 5.30 3.40
CA GLN A 34 9.63 5.13 2.04
C GLN A 34 8.11 5.00 2.00
N VAL A 35 7.51 4.35 2.99
CA VAL A 35 6.05 4.22 3.13
C VAL A 35 5.34 5.57 3.17
N ASP A 36 5.95 6.59 3.79
CA ASP A 36 5.32 7.90 4.01
C ASP A 36 4.92 8.58 2.70
N PHE A 37 5.70 8.37 1.64
CA PHE A 37 5.40 8.94 0.32
C PHE A 37 4.16 8.29 -0.31
N GLY A 38 4.02 6.96 -0.20
CA GLY A 38 2.83 6.26 -0.68
C GLY A 38 1.56 6.67 0.09
N LEU A 39 1.65 6.69 1.43
CA LEU A 39 0.53 7.12 2.28
C LEU A 39 0.15 8.59 2.04
N SER A 40 1.14 9.46 1.85
CA SER A 40 0.90 10.87 1.51
C SER A 40 0.20 11.02 0.17
N ASN A 41 0.55 10.22 -0.83
CA ASN A 41 -0.13 10.22 -2.13
C ASN A 41 -1.60 9.80 -1.99
N PHE A 42 -1.91 8.78 -1.18
CA PHE A 42 -3.28 8.38 -0.89
C PHE A 42 -4.05 9.48 -0.15
N ALA A 43 -3.46 10.01 0.92
CA ALA A 43 -4.09 11.08 1.70
C ALA A 43 -4.38 12.32 0.86
N TYR A 44 -3.43 12.74 0.01
CA TYR A 44 -3.60 13.88 -0.91
C TYR A 44 -4.72 13.63 -1.94
N ALA A 45 -4.84 12.41 -2.42
CA ALA A 45 -5.91 12.02 -3.34
C ALA A 45 -7.28 11.85 -2.66
N GLY A 46 -7.35 11.96 -1.33
CA GLY A 46 -8.59 11.73 -0.57
C GLY A 46 -8.95 10.26 -0.39
N ILE A 47 -8.03 9.34 -0.69
CA ILE A 47 -8.21 7.90 -0.48
C ILE A 47 -8.01 7.61 1.02
N ARG A 48 -9.08 7.19 1.70
CA ARG A 48 -9.09 6.98 3.15
C ARG A 48 -9.14 5.53 3.57
N HIS A 49 -9.58 4.63 2.71
CA HIS A 49 -9.57 3.19 2.94
C HIS A 49 -8.26 2.62 2.37
N VAL A 50 -7.31 2.27 3.25
CA VAL A 50 -5.94 1.90 2.85
C VAL A 50 -5.49 0.61 3.51
N GLY A 51 -5.08 -0.37 2.68
CA GLY A 51 -4.44 -1.59 3.11
C GLY A 51 -2.93 -1.57 2.88
N ILE A 52 -2.14 -1.93 3.89
CA ILE A 52 -0.69 -2.13 3.75
C ILE A 52 -0.40 -3.63 3.76
N ILE A 53 0.00 -4.16 2.61
CA ILE A 53 0.39 -5.57 2.49
C ILE A 53 1.85 -5.73 2.90
N ALA A 54 2.08 -6.44 4.01
CA ALA A 54 3.40 -6.68 4.57
C ALA A 54 3.62 -8.18 4.85
N ARG A 55 4.73 -8.74 4.36
CA ARG A 55 5.05 -10.17 4.48
C ARG A 55 6.00 -10.49 5.63
N PHE A 56 7.09 -9.75 5.75
CA PHE A 56 8.18 -10.02 6.70
C PHE A 56 8.65 -8.75 7.38
N SER A 57 9.23 -8.91 8.56
CA SER A 57 9.97 -7.85 9.28
C SER A 57 9.25 -6.50 9.38
N TYR A 58 7.91 -6.53 9.49
CA TYR A 58 7.06 -5.34 9.41
C TYR A 58 6.83 -4.65 10.78
N GLN A 59 7.39 -5.17 11.89
CA GLN A 59 7.18 -4.55 13.20
C GLN A 59 7.62 -3.09 13.25
N SER A 60 8.80 -2.78 12.66
CA SER A 60 9.29 -1.40 12.57
C SER A 60 8.40 -0.49 11.71
N LEU A 61 7.73 -1.07 10.72
CA LEU A 61 6.75 -0.37 9.88
C LEU A 61 5.48 -0.06 10.67
N MET A 62 4.92 -1.06 11.35
CA MET A 62 3.73 -0.88 12.19
C MET A 62 3.94 0.17 13.27
N ASN A 63 5.12 0.13 13.94
CA ASN A 63 5.44 1.12 14.96
C ASN A 63 5.59 2.55 14.41
N HIS A 64 5.96 2.70 13.15
CA HIS A 64 6.09 4.00 12.52
C HIS A 64 4.76 4.55 12.02
N VAL A 65 3.99 3.71 11.37
CA VAL A 65 2.71 4.10 10.74
C VAL A 65 1.60 4.26 11.80
N GLY A 66 1.64 3.45 12.86
CA GLY A 66 0.60 3.45 13.89
C GLY A 66 -0.77 3.14 13.29
N ASP A 67 -1.75 3.95 13.62
CA ASP A 67 -3.12 3.89 13.11
C ASP A 67 -3.35 4.79 11.87
N GLY A 68 -2.30 5.47 11.40
CA GLY A 68 -2.40 6.35 10.24
C GLY A 68 -2.85 7.78 10.54
N GLU A 69 -2.90 8.21 11.81
CA GLU A 69 -3.33 9.54 12.22
C GLU A 69 -2.57 10.66 11.47
N GLU A 70 -1.25 10.49 11.27
CA GLU A 70 -0.41 11.49 10.57
C GLU A 70 -0.89 11.77 9.13
N TRP A 71 -1.63 10.85 8.52
CA TRP A 71 -2.19 10.98 7.16
C TRP A 71 -3.72 11.13 7.16
N GLY A 72 -4.34 11.23 8.35
CA GLY A 72 -5.80 11.25 8.50
C GLY A 72 -6.47 9.95 8.05
N LEU A 73 -5.80 8.83 8.30
CA LEU A 73 -6.25 7.46 7.95
C LEU A 73 -6.67 6.66 9.20
N GLU A 74 -6.89 7.34 10.31
CA GLU A 74 -7.38 6.73 11.54
C GLU A 74 -8.76 6.10 11.34
N LEU A 75 -9.10 5.13 12.18
CA LEU A 75 -10.35 4.40 12.14
C LEU A 75 -11.56 5.35 12.14
N GLY A 76 -12.38 5.22 11.11
CA GLY A 76 -13.57 6.02 10.85
C GLY A 76 -14.28 5.49 9.61
N GLU A 77 -14.43 6.31 8.58
CA GLU A 77 -14.93 5.87 7.26
C GLU A 77 -13.79 5.32 6.41
N GLY A 78 -13.44 4.04 6.58
CA GLY A 78 -12.36 3.34 5.87
C GLY A 78 -11.22 2.98 6.82
N GLY A 79 -10.23 3.85 6.98
CA GLY A 79 -9.09 3.63 7.88
C GLY A 79 -7.91 2.90 7.23
N LEU A 80 -6.86 2.71 8.05
CA LEU A 80 -5.65 2.01 7.65
C LEU A 80 -5.58 0.64 8.30
N GLU A 81 -5.34 -0.39 7.50
CA GLU A 81 -5.21 -1.76 7.96
C GLU A 81 -3.92 -2.42 7.48
N PHE A 82 -3.28 -3.21 8.36
CA PHE A 82 -2.14 -4.04 8.00
C PHE A 82 -2.61 -5.43 7.57
N LEU A 83 -2.39 -5.74 6.30
CA LEU A 83 -2.73 -7.02 5.67
C LEU A 83 -1.52 -7.94 5.70
N THR A 84 -1.41 -8.71 6.77
CA THR A 84 -0.31 -9.66 6.99
C THR A 84 -0.75 -11.09 6.70
N PRO A 85 0.18 -12.00 6.37
CA PRO A 85 -0.16 -13.40 6.20
C PRO A 85 -0.78 -13.95 7.50
N TYR A 86 -1.95 -14.55 7.42
CA TYR A 86 -2.48 -15.29 8.55
C TYR A 86 -1.56 -16.46 8.87
N ALA A 87 -1.22 -16.64 10.14
CA ALA A 87 -0.52 -17.81 10.63
C ALA A 87 -1.44 -19.04 10.54
N THR A 88 -1.61 -19.59 9.35
CA THR A 88 -2.22 -20.87 9.16
C THR A 88 -1.20 -21.97 9.48
N SER A 89 -1.68 -23.16 9.89
CA SER A 89 -0.84 -24.32 10.26
C SER A 89 0.15 -24.79 9.18
N THR A 90 0.11 -24.21 8.00
CA THR A 90 0.96 -24.52 6.85
C THR A 90 2.06 -23.49 6.57
N ASN A 91 2.31 -22.52 7.46
CA ASN A 91 3.46 -21.60 7.45
C ASN A 91 3.76 -20.92 6.11
N HIS A 92 2.76 -20.53 5.34
CA HIS A 92 3.00 -19.92 4.03
C HIS A 92 2.83 -18.40 4.10
N SER A 93 3.96 -17.71 4.01
CA SER A 93 3.98 -16.33 3.58
C SER A 93 3.50 -16.22 2.12
N TYR A 94 2.93 -15.09 1.74
CA TYR A 94 2.54 -14.83 0.34
C TYR A 94 3.71 -15.06 -0.61
N ARG A 95 3.51 -15.80 -1.70
CA ARG A 95 4.53 -16.03 -2.73
C ARG A 95 4.67 -14.85 -3.69
N GLY A 96 3.67 -13.97 -3.72
CA GLY A 96 3.67 -12.80 -4.59
C GLY A 96 2.50 -11.87 -4.33
N LYS A 97 2.44 -10.76 -5.08
CA LYS A 97 1.40 -9.73 -4.92
C LYS A 97 0.00 -10.28 -5.18
N LEU A 98 -0.18 -11.12 -6.20
CA LEU A 98 -1.48 -11.68 -6.54
C LEU A 98 -2.01 -12.58 -5.42
N GLU A 99 -1.16 -13.43 -4.85
CA GLU A 99 -1.56 -14.30 -3.73
C GLU A 99 -1.90 -13.47 -2.48
N SER A 100 -1.15 -12.39 -2.24
CA SER A 100 -1.45 -11.50 -1.11
C SER A 100 -2.80 -10.77 -1.27
N LEU A 101 -3.14 -10.35 -2.48
CA LEU A 101 -4.45 -9.79 -2.77
C LEU A 101 -5.56 -10.83 -2.58
N TYR A 102 -5.38 -12.02 -3.15
CA TYR A 102 -6.35 -13.10 -3.03
C TYR A 102 -6.60 -13.50 -1.57
N SER A 103 -5.54 -13.55 -0.77
CA SER A 103 -5.65 -13.92 0.65
C SER A 103 -6.32 -12.85 1.53
N ASN A 104 -6.46 -11.62 1.02
CA ASN A 104 -7.11 -10.50 1.70
C ASN A 104 -8.37 -10.03 0.96
N MET A 105 -9.07 -10.95 0.29
CA MET A 105 -10.28 -10.62 -0.45
C MET A 105 -11.38 -10.02 0.44
N ASP A 106 -11.43 -10.40 1.72
CA ASP A 106 -12.39 -9.84 2.67
C ASP A 106 -12.15 -8.33 2.89
N PHE A 107 -10.87 -7.92 2.97
CA PHE A 107 -10.51 -6.49 3.05
C PHE A 107 -10.82 -5.77 1.73
N LEU A 108 -10.55 -6.40 0.61
CA LEU A 108 -10.84 -5.81 -0.70
C LEU A 108 -12.35 -5.60 -0.92
N GLY A 109 -13.18 -6.08 0.00
CA GLY A 109 -14.61 -5.87 0.09
C GLY A 109 -15.32 -6.02 -1.24
N PHE A 110 -15.94 -7.17 -1.49
CA PHE A 110 -16.72 -7.30 -2.69
C PHE A 110 -17.92 -6.34 -2.65
N GLY A 111 -17.73 -5.10 -3.13
CA GLY A 111 -18.83 -4.23 -3.46
C GLY A 111 -18.88 -2.83 -2.85
N ASP A 112 -17.96 -2.48 -1.96
CA ASP A 112 -18.00 -1.16 -1.31
C ASP A 112 -17.12 -0.12 -2.02
N ASP A 113 -16.00 -0.53 -2.64
CA ASP A 113 -15.12 0.34 -3.41
C ASP A 113 -15.22 0.07 -4.91
N ASP A 114 -15.39 1.14 -5.68
CA ASP A 114 -15.51 1.06 -7.15
C ASP A 114 -14.15 0.82 -7.82
N TYR A 115 -13.08 1.33 -7.21
CA TYR A 115 -11.72 1.30 -7.77
C TYR A 115 -10.67 0.99 -6.71
N VAL A 116 -9.59 0.36 -7.15
CA VAL A 116 -8.41 0.08 -6.32
C VAL A 116 -7.18 0.74 -6.93
N VAL A 117 -6.48 1.56 -6.14
CA VAL A 117 -5.18 2.14 -6.51
C VAL A 117 -4.09 1.37 -5.79
N MET A 118 -3.13 0.83 -6.55
CA MET A 118 -2.03 0.03 -6.00
C MET A 118 -0.70 0.77 -6.15
N ILE A 119 0.04 0.89 -5.05
CA ILE A 119 1.38 1.50 -5.01
C ILE A 119 2.38 0.49 -4.45
N ASP A 120 3.59 0.45 -5.00
CA ASP A 120 4.71 -0.28 -4.43
C ASP A 120 5.67 0.70 -3.75
N SER A 121 6.01 0.47 -2.49
CA SER A 121 6.87 1.35 -1.69
C SER A 121 8.31 1.47 -2.22
N ALA A 122 8.74 0.58 -3.12
CA ALA A 122 10.03 0.71 -3.80
C ALA A 122 10.07 1.87 -4.81
N VAL A 123 8.90 2.40 -5.18
CA VAL A 123 8.78 3.48 -6.16
C VAL A 123 8.38 4.77 -5.44
N LEU A 124 9.31 5.70 -5.34
CA LEU A 124 9.01 7.05 -4.86
C LEU A 124 8.56 7.90 -6.05
N SER A 125 7.30 8.30 -6.03
CA SER A 125 6.72 9.09 -7.12
C SER A 125 5.85 10.22 -6.57
N ASN A 126 5.82 11.32 -7.30
CA ASN A 126 4.88 12.42 -7.08
C ASN A 126 3.84 12.39 -8.22
N VAL A 127 2.95 11.41 -8.16
CA VAL A 127 1.90 11.21 -9.17
C VAL A 127 0.58 11.77 -8.63
N ASP A 128 -0.09 12.55 -9.47
CA ASP A 128 -1.47 12.98 -9.21
C ASP A 128 -2.41 11.81 -9.43
N LEU A 129 -2.75 11.10 -8.35
CA LEU A 129 -3.61 9.92 -8.39
C LEU A 129 -5.04 10.27 -8.84
N ASN A 130 -5.54 11.49 -8.56
CA ASN A 130 -6.86 11.92 -9.01
C ASN A 130 -6.91 12.02 -10.53
N LYS A 131 -5.83 12.53 -11.14
CA LYS A 131 -5.72 12.57 -12.60
C LYS A 131 -5.62 11.18 -13.20
N VAL A 132 -4.81 10.30 -12.63
CA VAL A 132 -4.70 8.89 -13.08
C VAL A 132 -6.05 8.20 -13.01
N LEU A 133 -6.79 8.40 -11.92
CA LEU A 133 -8.12 7.81 -11.74
C LEU A 133 -9.11 8.36 -12.76
N ALA A 134 -9.11 9.67 -12.99
CA ALA A 134 -9.97 10.30 -13.99
C ALA A 134 -9.69 9.75 -15.41
N ASP A 135 -8.42 9.61 -15.78
CA ASP A 135 -7.99 9.06 -17.07
C ASP A 135 -8.37 7.56 -17.17
N HIS A 136 -8.25 6.81 -16.07
CA HIS A 136 -8.68 5.40 -16.02
C HIS A 136 -10.18 5.27 -16.31
N ILE A 137 -11.00 6.02 -15.58
CA ILE A 137 -12.45 6.01 -15.73
C ILE A 137 -12.85 6.40 -17.17
N ALA A 138 -12.25 7.46 -17.71
CA ALA A 138 -12.50 7.92 -19.07
C ALA A 138 -12.12 6.88 -20.13
N SER A 139 -11.10 6.05 -19.86
CA SER A 139 -10.63 5.01 -20.77
C SER A 139 -11.55 3.81 -20.86
N GLY A 140 -12.39 3.56 -19.84
CA GLY A 140 -13.24 2.38 -19.71
C GLY A 140 -12.48 1.06 -19.68
N LYS A 141 -11.21 1.08 -19.25
CA LYS A 141 -10.37 -0.12 -19.15
C LYS A 141 -10.43 -0.72 -17.75
N ASP A 142 -10.22 -2.03 -17.66
CA ASP A 142 -10.20 -2.74 -16.38
C ASP A 142 -8.93 -2.45 -15.58
N ILE A 143 -7.79 -2.19 -16.25
CA ILE A 143 -6.49 -1.94 -15.62
C ILE A 143 -5.78 -0.79 -16.33
N THR A 144 -5.23 0.13 -15.55
CA THR A 144 -4.32 1.19 -16.02
C THR A 144 -2.99 1.08 -15.29
N VAL A 145 -1.89 1.09 -16.03
CA VAL A 145 -0.53 1.05 -15.47
C VAL A 145 0.16 2.38 -15.72
N VAL A 146 0.63 3.01 -14.64
CA VAL A 146 1.41 4.23 -14.72
C VAL A 146 2.88 3.88 -14.93
N THR A 147 3.47 4.41 -15.99
CA THR A 147 4.88 4.17 -16.34
C THR A 147 5.60 5.51 -16.54
N CYS A 148 6.91 5.54 -16.33
CA CYS A 148 7.74 6.65 -16.76
C CYS A 148 8.45 6.31 -18.07
N LYS A 149 8.65 7.30 -18.93
CA LYS A 149 9.55 7.16 -20.08
C LYS A 149 10.98 7.37 -19.60
N ASN A 150 11.84 6.40 -19.87
CA ASN A 150 13.29 6.57 -19.75
C ASN A 150 13.83 7.42 -20.91
#